data_b320b3177d2b236b117760ae725e7bd4
#
_entry.id   b320b3177d2b236b117760ae725e7bd4
#
_cell.length_a   1.000
_cell.length_b   1.000
_cell.length_c   1.000
_cell.angle_alpha   90.00
_cell.angle_beta   90.00
_cell.angle_gamma   90.00
#
_symmetry.space_group_name_H-M   'P 1'
#
loop_
_entity.id
_entity.type
_entity.pdbx_description
1 polymer ?
#
loop_
_entity_poly.entity_id
_entity_poly.type
_entity_poly.pdbx_seq_one_letter_code
_entity_poly.pdbx_strand_id
1 'polypeptide(L)'
;LPGPLLAGQVDGQVLQLLAEALEQHRAQAIAAQQAAQAAGRQAALAAPTDIPDGLGEGGLKVDASLPFEQAWQNAKAPVQSQADGRTTVTVEQTADRAILNWETFNIGRQTTLQFDQQSNWAVLNRVNDPSARPSQIQGQIKADGTVMVANRNGVVFSGSSQVNVRNLVAAAASISDSQFRERGLYFDANGSQPSFTDAAGAVRVEQGALLQTANPASSTAAGGYVLLLGSEVENAGQIVTPKGQATLAAGDSFYIRRGVGTDGNLRSTTRGNEVFRRGGR
;
A
#
# COMPACT_ATOMS: atom_id res chain seq x y z
N LEU A 1 -17.88 62.71 17.01
CA LEU A 1 -17.40 61.73 15.99
C LEU A 1 -16.29 60.91 16.59
N PRO A 2 -16.42 59.59 16.76
CA PRO A 2 -15.30 58.72 17.18
C PRO A 2 -14.37 58.53 15.98
N GLY A 3 -13.08 58.76 16.17
CA GLY A 3 -12.04 58.57 15.18
C GLY A 3 -11.86 57.07 14.84
N PRO A 4 -11.27 56.73 13.68
CA PRO A 4 -11.09 55.37 13.27
C PRO A 4 -10.09 54.67 14.20
N LEU A 5 -10.47 53.49 14.70
CA LEU A 5 -9.58 52.54 15.37
C LEU A 5 -8.44 52.22 14.40
N LEU A 6 -7.22 52.59 14.74
CA LEU A 6 -6.01 52.19 14.06
C LEU A 6 -5.93 50.65 14.14
N ALA A 7 -6.09 49.98 13.01
CA ALA A 7 -5.72 48.60 12.87
C ALA A 7 -4.25 48.48 13.22
N GLY A 8 -3.94 47.80 14.34
CA GLY A 8 -2.57 47.64 14.81
C GLY A 8 -1.73 46.98 13.72
N GLN A 9 -0.69 47.67 13.27
CA GLN A 9 0.37 47.04 12.50
C GLN A 9 0.98 45.93 13.38
N VAL A 10 0.76 44.70 13.01
CA VAL A 10 1.47 43.58 13.64
C VAL A 10 2.94 43.77 13.29
N ASP A 11 3.77 43.98 14.32
CA ASP A 11 5.19 44.19 14.15
C ASP A 11 5.82 42.99 13.43
N GLY A 12 6.60 43.22 12.37
CA GLY A 12 7.27 42.18 11.58
C GLY A 12 8.10 41.21 12.46
N GLN A 13 8.63 41.71 13.57
CA GLN A 13 9.32 40.88 14.57
C GLN A 13 8.39 39.83 15.24
N VAL A 14 7.16 40.23 15.54
CA VAL A 14 6.17 39.29 16.14
C VAL A 14 5.78 38.22 15.13
N LEU A 15 5.59 38.58 13.88
CA LEU A 15 5.30 37.61 12.80
C LEU A 15 6.45 36.62 12.59
N GLN A 16 7.69 37.11 12.66
CA GLN A 16 8.88 36.25 12.52
C GLN A 16 8.99 35.28 13.71
N LEU A 17 8.81 35.77 14.93
CA LEU A 17 8.83 34.91 16.14
C LEU A 17 7.73 33.84 16.11
N LEU A 18 6.53 34.20 15.63
CA LEU A 18 5.44 33.26 15.46
C LEU A 18 5.76 32.19 14.41
N ALA A 19 6.37 32.61 13.29
CA ALA A 19 6.79 31.67 12.24
C ALA A 19 7.86 30.69 12.75
N GLU A 20 8.86 31.19 13.47
CA GLU A 20 9.92 30.36 14.08
C GLU A 20 9.33 29.40 15.14
N ALA A 21 8.42 29.86 15.97
CA ALA A 21 7.74 29.03 16.96
C ALA A 21 6.90 27.94 16.30
N LEU A 22 6.21 28.25 15.20
CA LEU A 22 5.43 27.29 14.42
C LEU A 22 6.33 26.23 13.77
N GLU A 23 7.46 26.61 13.20
CA GLU A 23 8.41 25.68 12.60
C GLU A 23 9.04 24.76 13.67
N GLN A 24 9.40 25.31 14.82
CA GLN A 24 9.89 24.51 15.94
C GLN A 24 8.83 23.52 16.43
N HIS A 25 7.57 23.93 16.52
CA HIS A 25 6.48 23.05 16.94
C HIS A 25 6.25 21.93 15.91
N ARG A 26 6.30 22.24 14.61
CA ARG A 26 6.23 21.25 13.54
C ARG A 26 7.38 20.26 13.59
N ALA A 27 8.61 20.72 13.78
CA ALA A 27 9.79 19.87 13.89
C ALA A 27 9.68 18.93 15.10
N GLN A 28 9.22 19.44 16.24
CA GLN A 28 8.98 18.61 17.43
C GLN A 28 7.88 17.56 17.21
N ALA A 29 6.79 17.92 16.53
CA ALA A 29 5.71 16.99 16.22
C ALA A 29 6.19 15.87 15.29
N ILE A 30 6.97 16.21 14.26
CA ILE A 30 7.56 15.23 13.34
C ILE A 30 8.54 14.31 14.09
N ALA A 31 9.41 14.85 14.93
CA ALA A 31 10.35 14.07 15.74
C ALA A 31 9.62 13.13 16.70
N ALA A 32 8.56 13.58 17.36
CA ALA A 32 7.73 12.77 18.25
C ALA A 32 7.05 11.64 17.49
N GLN A 33 6.52 11.91 16.30
CA GLN A 33 5.92 10.89 15.43
C GLN A 33 6.94 9.83 15.00
N GLN A 34 8.13 10.25 14.57
CA GLN A 34 9.21 9.32 14.20
C GLN A 34 9.66 8.46 15.38
N ALA A 35 9.78 9.06 16.56
CA ALA A 35 10.13 8.33 17.77
C ALA A 35 9.05 7.30 18.16
N ALA A 36 7.77 7.66 18.06
CA ALA A 36 6.66 6.75 18.31
C ALA A 36 6.64 5.57 17.34
N GLN A 37 6.92 5.83 16.06
CA GLN A 37 7.02 4.78 15.02
C GLN A 37 8.21 3.85 15.27
N ALA A 38 9.38 4.41 15.62
CA ALA A 38 10.54 3.62 15.98
C ALA A 38 10.26 2.72 17.19
N ALA A 39 9.62 3.27 18.23
CA ALA A 39 9.20 2.50 19.40
C ALA A 39 8.20 1.40 19.04
N GLY A 40 7.22 1.71 18.19
CA GLY A 40 6.25 0.73 17.68
C GLY A 40 6.91 -0.43 16.93
N ARG A 41 7.91 -0.14 16.07
CA ARG A 41 8.70 -1.17 15.40
C ARG A 41 9.48 -2.04 16.37
N GLN A 42 10.13 -1.44 17.36
CA GLN A 42 10.88 -2.18 18.36
C GLN A 42 9.97 -3.10 19.18
N ALA A 43 8.80 -2.59 19.59
CA ALA A 43 7.81 -3.39 20.28
C ALA A 43 7.29 -4.56 19.42
N ALA A 44 7.01 -4.31 18.13
CA ALA A 44 6.57 -5.32 17.18
C ALA A 44 7.64 -6.39 16.94
N LEU A 45 8.92 -5.99 16.89
CA LEU A 45 10.04 -6.94 16.75
C LEU A 45 10.23 -7.79 18.01
N ALA A 46 9.92 -7.26 19.17
CA ALA A 46 10.02 -7.96 20.46
C ALA A 46 8.80 -8.85 20.76
N ALA A 47 7.64 -8.58 20.12
CA ALA A 47 6.42 -9.33 20.34
C ALA A 47 6.53 -10.77 19.82
N PRO A 48 5.95 -11.76 20.49
CA PRO A 48 5.82 -13.10 19.94
C PRO A 48 5.06 -13.08 18.61
N THR A 49 5.47 -13.95 17.69
CA THR A 49 4.77 -14.13 16.40
C THR A 49 4.53 -15.61 16.15
N ASP A 50 3.36 -15.91 15.60
CA ASP A 50 2.96 -17.23 15.13
C ASP A 50 3.02 -17.36 13.60
N ILE A 51 3.36 -16.28 12.89
CA ILE A 51 3.53 -16.30 11.43
C ILE A 51 4.90 -16.89 11.09
N PRO A 52 4.94 -18.06 10.42
CA PRO A 52 6.18 -18.66 10.00
C PRO A 52 6.86 -17.86 8.88
N ASP A 53 8.18 -17.95 8.82
CA ASP A 53 8.95 -17.34 7.76
C ASP A 53 8.97 -18.20 6.50
N GLY A 54 8.95 -17.54 5.36
CA GLY A 54 9.12 -18.17 4.06
C GLY A 54 7.88 -18.87 3.53
N LEU A 55 8.13 -19.80 2.61
CA LEU A 55 7.11 -20.62 1.96
C LEU A 55 6.68 -21.76 2.89
N GLY A 56 5.39 -21.98 3.01
CA GLY A 56 4.83 -23.09 3.74
C GLY A 56 3.51 -22.78 4.43
N GLU A 57 3.04 -23.75 5.18
CA GLU A 57 1.76 -23.69 5.90
C GLU A 57 1.71 -22.49 6.87
N GLY A 58 0.67 -21.70 6.78
CA GLY A 58 0.48 -20.51 7.62
C GLY A 58 1.34 -19.30 7.25
N GLY A 59 2.29 -19.44 6.33
CA GLY A 59 3.13 -18.39 5.78
C GLY A 59 2.71 -18.00 4.35
N LEU A 60 3.66 -18.01 3.43
CA LEU A 60 3.41 -17.88 1.99
C LEU A 60 3.12 -19.26 1.40
N LYS A 61 1.86 -19.56 1.14
CA LYS A 61 1.45 -20.87 0.60
C LYS A 61 0.65 -20.68 -0.68
N VAL A 62 1.16 -21.26 -1.76
CA VAL A 62 0.47 -21.26 -3.07
C VAL A 62 -0.84 -22.04 -2.95
N ASP A 63 -1.90 -21.56 -3.60
CA ASP A 63 -3.19 -22.22 -3.64
C ASP A 63 -3.11 -23.52 -4.46
N ALA A 64 -3.18 -24.64 -3.79
CA ALA A 64 -3.15 -25.98 -4.39
C ALA A 64 -4.53 -26.50 -4.80
N SER A 65 -5.60 -25.73 -4.62
CA SER A 65 -6.95 -26.12 -5.05
C SER A 65 -7.14 -26.07 -6.57
N LEU A 66 -6.22 -25.38 -7.27
CA LEU A 66 -6.16 -25.28 -8.73
C LEU A 66 -4.87 -25.93 -9.24
N PRO A 67 -4.84 -26.39 -10.50
CA PRO A 67 -3.58 -26.72 -11.18
C PRO A 67 -2.64 -25.51 -11.14
N PHE A 68 -1.34 -25.76 -11.00
CA PHE A 68 -0.35 -24.69 -10.81
C PHE A 68 -0.39 -23.63 -11.92
N GLU A 69 -0.53 -24.02 -13.17
CA GLU A 69 -0.58 -23.11 -14.32
C GLU A 69 -1.83 -22.22 -14.32
N GLN A 70 -2.89 -22.62 -13.62
CA GLN A 70 -4.09 -21.80 -13.43
C GLN A 70 -3.99 -20.90 -12.20
N ALA A 71 -3.38 -21.43 -11.13
CA ALA A 71 -3.17 -20.66 -9.89
C ALA A 71 -2.08 -19.60 -10.07
N TRP A 72 -1.12 -19.84 -10.95
CA TRP A 72 0.11 -19.05 -11.06
C TRP A 72 0.39 -18.66 -12.51
N GLN A 73 0.09 -17.41 -12.87
CA GLN A 73 0.08 -16.95 -14.25
C GLN A 73 1.11 -15.83 -14.47
N ASN A 74 1.90 -15.97 -15.54
CA ASN A 74 2.92 -15.01 -15.94
C ASN A 74 4.00 -14.75 -14.87
N ALA A 75 4.33 -15.77 -14.12
CA ALA A 75 5.44 -15.76 -13.18
C ALA A 75 5.99 -17.19 -13.02
N LYS A 76 7.28 -17.27 -12.72
CA LYS A 76 7.90 -18.54 -12.34
C LYS A 76 7.50 -18.93 -10.93
N ALA A 77 7.61 -20.21 -10.60
CA ALA A 77 7.39 -20.71 -9.25
C ALA A 77 8.25 -19.94 -8.24
N PRO A 78 7.74 -19.66 -7.03
CA PRO A 78 8.50 -18.94 -6.03
C PRO A 78 9.73 -19.75 -5.59
N VAL A 79 10.85 -19.07 -5.40
CA VAL A 79 12.11 -19.64 -4.96
C VAL A 79 12.49 -19.05 -3.61
N GLN A 80 12.95 -19.87 -2.71
CA GLN A 80 13.34 -19.46 -1.36
C GLN A 80 14.83 -19.62 -1.14
N SER A 81 15.43 -18.62 -0.50
CA SER A 81 16.80 -18.66 -0.02
C SER A 81 16.87 -18.13 1.42
N GLN A 82 17.93 -18.51 2.12
CA GLN A 82 18.20 -18.05 3.48
C GLN A 82 19.63 -17.52 3.58
N ALA A 83 19.79 -16.36 4.17
CA ALA A 83 21.08 -15.76 4.46
C ALA A 83 20.95 -14.84 5.68
N ASP A 84 21.94 -14.88 6.57
CA ASP A 84 22.05 -13.97 7.72
C ASP A 84 20.77 -13.91 8.59
N GLY A 85 20.12 -15.05 8.80
CA GLY A 85 18.89 -15.16 9.58
C GLY A 85 17.64 -14.64 8.87
N ARG A 86 17.74 -14.23 7.61
CA ARG A 86 16.61 -13.82 6.78
C ARG A 86 16.24 -14.85 5.74
N THR A 87 14.95 -14.97 5.52
CA THR A 87 14.39 -15.80 4.45
C THR A 87 13.92 -14.87 3.33
N THR A 88 14.41 -15.08 2.12
CA THR A 88 13.97 -14.35 0.93
C THR A 88 13.19 -15.28 0.02
N VAL A 89 11.95 -14.90 -0.27
CA VAL A 89 11.11 -15.56 -1.27
C VAL A 89 11.07 -14.66 -2.50
N THR A 90 11.54 -15.18 -3.64
CA THR A 90 11.61 -14.44 -4.90
C THR A 90 10.62 -15.01 -5.89
N VAL A 91 9.83 -14.13 -6.49
CA VAL A 91 8.92 -14.42 -7.59
C VAL A 91 9.39 -13.65 -8.83
N GLU A 92 9.83 -14.36 -9.86
CA GLU A 92 10.19 -13.78 -11.14
C GLU A 92 8.93 -13.67 -12.03
N GLN A 93 8.50 -12.46 -12.30
CA GLN A 93 7.40 -12.18 -13.21
C GLN A 93 7.89 -12.26 -14.66
N THR A 94 7.08 -12.82 -15.57
CA THR A 94 7.48 -13.10 -16.95
C THR A 94 6.72 -12.29 -18.00
N ALA A 95 5.66 -11.57 -17.59
CA ALA A 95 4.89 -10.68 -18.47
C ALA A 95 4.35 -9.49 -17.66
N ASP A 96 3.78 -8.51 -18.33
CA ASP A 96 3.35 -7.23 -17.74
C ASP A 96 2.29 -7.34 -16.63
N ARG A 97 1.48 -8.40 -16.65
CA ARG A 97 0.47 -8.69 -15.63
C ARG A 97 0.55 -10.14 -15.20
N ALA A 98 0.82 -10.37 -13.92
CA ALA A 98 0.84 -11.69 -13.31
C ALA A 98 -0.30 -11.82 -12.31
N ILE A 99 -0.91 -13.01 -12.26
CA ILE A 99 -1.92 -13.38 -11.25
C ILE A 99 -1.39 -14.56 -10.46
N LEU A 100 -1.23 -14.36 -9.16
CA LEU A 100 -0.74 -15.34 -8.21
C LEU A 100 -1.84 -15.63 -7.19
N ASN A 101 -2.33 -16.86 -7.19
CA ASN A 101 -3.32 -17.29 -6.20
C ASN A 101 -2.62 -17.99 -5.03
N TRP A 102 -2.80 -17.43 -3.86
CA TRP A 102 -2.27 -17.93 -2.61
C TRP A 102 -3.39 -18.53 -1.77
N GLU A 103 -3.12 -19.62 -1.08
CA GLU A 103 -4.00 -20.10 -0.01
C GLU A 103 -3.87 -19.18 1.20
N THR A 104 -2.63 -18.91 1.63
CA THR A 104 -2.30 -17.90 2.63
C THR A 104 -1.21 -16.97 2.10
N PHE A 105 -1.34 -15.70 2.40
CA PHE A 105 -0.38 -14.66 2.08
C PHE A 105 0.02 -13.97 3.39
N ASN A 106 0.80 -14.68 4.17
CA ASN A 106 1.36 -14.20 5.42
C ASN A 106 2.87 -14.13 5.30
N ILE A 107 3.44 -13.00 5.67
CA ILE A 107 4.86 -12.75 5.54
C ILE A 107 5.45 -12.64 6.93
N GLY A 108 6.22 -13.65 7.33
CA GLY A 108 6.87 -13.70 8.62
C GLY A 108 7.88 -12.56 8.80
N ARG A 109 8.20 -12.25 10.03
CA ARG A 109 9.00 -11.10 10.43
C ARG A 109 10.39 -11.07 9.80
N GLN A 110 11.02 -12.23 9.62
CA GLN A 110 12.33 -12.37 9.00
C GLN A 110 12.25 -12.70 7.49
N THR A 111 11.06 -12.58 6.90
CA THR A 111 10.84 -12.86 5.48
C THR A 111 10.86 -11.58 4.66
N THR A 112 11.55 -11.64 3.53
CA THR A 112 11.44 -10.67 2.44
C THR A 112 10.80 -11.36 1.25
N LEU A 113 9.66 -10.84 0.79
CA LEU A 113 9.06 -11.22 -0.48
C LEU A 113 9.53 -10.23 -1.54
N GLN A 114 10.29 -10.73 -2.51
CA GLN A 114 10.85 -9.97 -3.62
C GLN A 114 10.14 -10.34 -4.90
N PHE A 115 9.59 -9.35 -5.61
CA PHE A 115 9.10 -9.51 -6.97
C PHE A 115 10.13 -8.97 -7.96
N ASP A 116 10.68 -9.84 -8.78
CA ASP A 116 11.53 -9.46 -9.90
C ASP A 116 10.64 -9.15 -11.09
N GLN A 117 10.43 -7.88 -11.35
CA GLN A 117 9.51 -7.38 -12.37
C GLN A 117 10.03 -6.04 -12.95
N GLN A 118 9.55 -5.69 -14.12
CA GLN A 118 9.81 -4.36 -14.69
C GLN A 118 8.98 -3.30 -13.96
N SER A 119 9.44 -2.05 -14.00
CA SER A 119 8.85 -0.95 -13.25
C SER A 119 7.41 -0.59 -13.68
N ASN A 120 7.02 -0.92 -14.91
CA ASN A 120 5.67 -0.71 -15.45
C ASN A 120 4.77 -1.97 -15.38
N TRP A 121 5.27 -3.05 -14.78
CA TRP A 121 4.51 -4.28 -14.60
C TRP A 121 3.71 -4.27 -13.31
N ALA A 122 2.70 -5.15 -13.24
CA ALA A 122 1.86 -5.33 -12.07
C ALA A 122 1.70 -6.81 -11.73
N VAL A 123 1.71 -7.14 -10.45
CA VAL A 123 1.41 -8.46 -9.93
C VAL A 123 0.22 -8.40 -8.99
N LEU A 124 -0.78 -9.23 -9.24
CA LEU A 124 -1.93 -9.43 -8.36
C LEU A 124 -1.69 -10.67 -7.50
N ASN A 125 -1.58 -10.46 -6.20
CA ASN A 125 -1.57 -11.51 -5.19
C ASN A 125 -3.00 -11.65 -4.66
N ARG A 126 -3.73 -12.65 -5.14
CA ARG A 126 -5.06 -12.98 -4.66
C ARG A 126 -4.97 -14.06 -3.60
N VAL A 127 -5.69 -13.87 -2.50
CA VAL A 127 -5.67 -14.78 -1.38
C VAL A 127 -7.02 -15.48 -1.26
N ASN A 128 -6.99 -16.81 -1.30
CA ASN A 128 -8.16 -17.69 -1.23
C ASN A 128 -8.09 -18.54 0.04
N ASP A 129 -7.92 -17.91 1.20
CA ASP A 129 -7.81 -18.64 2.48
C ASP A 129 -9.14 -19.32 2.82
N PRO A 130 -9.21 -20.67 2.86
CA PRO A 130 -10.43 -21.39 3.20
C PRO A 130 -10.88 -21.16 4.64
N SER A 131 -9.97 -20.72 5.51
CA SER A 131 -10.29 -20.34 6.90
C SER A 131 -10.73 -18.88 7.04
N ALA A 132 -10.85 -18.16 5.93
CA ALA A 132 -11.31 -16.77 5.89
C ALA A 132 -10.51 -15.81 6.81
N ARG A 133 -9.19 -16.00 6.89
CA ARG A 133 -8.31 -15.18 7.71
C ARG A 133 -7.74 -14.00 6.92
N PRO A 134 -7.54 -12.85 7.55
CA PRO A 134 -6.81 -11.74 6.93
C PRO A 134 -5.35 -12.13 6.68
N SER A 135 -4.74 -11.50 5.69
CA SER A 135 -3.30 -11.59 5.45
C SER A 135 -2.54 -10.80 6.51
N GLN A 136 -1.50 -11.40 7.07
CA GLN A 136 -0.62 -10.82 8.08
C GLN A 136 0.75 -10.51 7.47
N ILE A 137 1.05 -9.25 7.27
CA ILE A 137 2.33 -8.80 6.72
C ILE A 137 3.20 -8.30 7.87
N GLN A 138 4.19 -9.08 8.30
CA GLN A 138 5.12 -8.75 9.37
C GLN A 138 6.54 -8.47 8.87
N GLY A 139 6.87 -8.96 7.69
CA GLY A 139 8.18 -8.82 7.06
C GLY A 139 8.20 -7.74 5.98
N GLN A 140 9.01 -7.98 4.97
CA GLN A 140 9.28 -7.01 3.90
C GLN A 140 8.67 -7.44 2.57
N ILE A 141 8.18 -6.46 1.81
CA ILE A 141 7.82 -6.62 0.40
C ILE A 141 8.66 -5.63 -0.42
N LYS A 142 9.33 -6.14 -1.46
CA LYS A 142 10.14 -5.34 -2.38
C LYS A 142 9.77 -5.62 -3.82
N ALA A 143 9.61 -4.57 -4.62
CA ALA A 143 9.36 -4.67 -6.05
C ALA A 143 9.67 -3.36 -6.76
N ASP A 144 10.04 -3.43 -8.04
CA ASP A 144 10.23 -2.26 -8.89
C ASP A 144 8.94 -1.80 -9.58
N GLY A 145 7.91 -2.62 -9.59
CA GLY A 145 6.61 -2.35 -10.21
C GLY A 145 5.47 -2.22 -9.19
N THR A 146 4.27 -2.51 -9.67
CA THR A 146 3.04 -2.46 -8.87
C THR A 146 2.77 -3.80 -8.21
N VAL A 147 2.59 -3.79 -6.89
CA VAL A 147 2.16 -4.93 -6.10
C VAL A 147 0.73 -4.71 -5.61
N MET A 148 -0.15 -5.64 -5.97
CA MET A 148 -1.52 -5.67 -5.49
C MET A 148 -1.71 -6.88 -4.59
N VAL A 149 -2.33 -6.68 -3.44
CA VAL A 149 -2.74 -7.74 -2.51
C VAL A 149 -4.26 -7.63 -2.35
N ALA A 150 -4.97 -8.68 -2.74
CA ALA A 150 -6.42 -8.76 -2.62
C ALA A 150 -6.79 -9.94 -1.73
N ASN A 151 -7.21 -9.64 -0.51
CA ASN A 151 -7.77 -10.60 0.43
C ASN A 151 -9.07 -10.05 1.00
N ARG A 152 -10.19 -10.60 0.56
CA ARG A 152 -11.52 -10.18 0.99
C ARG A 152 -11.68 -10.14 2.52
N ASN A 153 -10.94 -10.98 3.23
CA ASN A 153 -11.02 -11.11 4.69
C ASN A 153 -10.19 -10.05 5.44
N GLY A 154 -9.36 -9.32 4.75
CA GLY A 154 -8.53 -8.26 5.31
C GLY A 154 -7.05 -8.36 4.99
N VAL A 155 -6.35 -7.25 5.19
CA VAL A 155 -4.89 -7.15 5.07
C VAL A 155 -4.38 -6.33 6.24
N VAL A 156 -3.44 -6.89 7.00
CA VAL A 156 -2.84 -6.24 8.15
C VAL A 156 -1.34 -6.09 7.93
N PHE A 157 -0.87 -4.85 7.91
CA PHE A 157 0.55 -4.53 7.95
C PHE A 157 0.95 -4.30 9.40
N SER A 158 1.63 -5.27 9.99
CA SER A 158 2.09 -5.21 11.38
C SER A 158 3.19 -4.17 11.57
N GLY A 159 3.45 -3.77 12.79
CA GLY A 159 4.41 -2.71 13.09
C GLY A 159 5.85 -2.99 12.65
N SER A 160 6.22 -4.25 12.41
CA SER A 160 7.52 -4.64 11.87
C SER A 160 7.57 -4.64 10.33
N SER A 161 6.44 -4.47 9.64
CA SER A 161 6.38 -4.54 8.18
C SER A 161 7.07 -3.35 7.51
N GLN A 162 7.72 -3.63 6.37
CA GLN A 162 8.33 -2.63 5.50
C GLN A 162 8.03 -2.97 4.04
N VAL A 163 7.32 -2.09 3.37
CA VAL A 163 6.98 -2.24 1.95
C VAL A 163 7.70 -1.17 1.15
N ASN A 164 8.49 -1.61 0.18
CA ASN A 164 9.23 -0.75 -0.75
C ASN A 164 8.91 -1.20 -2.17
N VAL A 165 8.02 -0.50 -2.81
CA VAL A 165 7.50 -0.83 -4.15
C VAL A 165 7.31 0.44 -4.98
N ARG A 166 7.07 0.31 -6.28
CA ARG A 166 6.68 1.47 -7.08
C ARG A 166 5.26 1.93 -6.72
N ASN A 167 4.31 1.00 -6.72
CA ASN A 167 2.93 1.24 -6.30
C ASN A 167 2.42 0.07 -5.47
N LEU A 168 1.59 0.37 -4.47
CA LEU A 168 0.94 -0.62 -3.64
C LEU A 168 -0.57 -0.46 -3.70
N VAL A 169 -1.27 -1.56 -3.90
CA VAL A 169 -2.72 -1.66 -3.69
C VAL A 169 -2.98 -2.77 -2.70
N ALA A 170 -3.56 -2.47 -1.55
CA ALA A 170 -4.04 -3.46 -0.60
C ALA A 170 -5.56 -3.34 -0.49
N ALA A 171 -6.25 -4.39 -0.91
CA ALA A 171 -7.70 -4.41 -0.96
C ALA A 171 -8.26 -5.58 -0.15
N ALA A 172 -9.06 -5.28 0.87
CA ALA A 172 -9.89 -6.26 1.57
C ALA A 172 -11.18 -6.51 0.78
N ALA A 173 -11.04 -6.80 -0.51
CA ALA A 173 -12.11 -6.94 -1.50
C ALA A 173 -11.68 -7.94 -2.58
N SER A 174 -12.60 -8.25 -3.48
CA SER A 174 -12.40 -9.16 -4.59
C SER A 174 -12.13 -8.41 -5.89
N ILE A 175 -11.29 -9.00 -6.75
CA ILE A 175 -11.06 -8.57 -8.13
C ILE A 175 -11.05 -9.79 -9.03
N SER A 176 -11.74 -9.73 -10.18
CA SER A 176 -11.77 -10.84 -11.13
C SER A 176 -10.51 -10.88 -12.00
N ASP A 177 -10.20 -12.06 -12.55
CA ASP A 177 -9.11 -12.23 -13.51
C ASP A 177 -9.28 -11.36 -14.74
N SER A 178 -10.51 -11.32 -15.30
CA SER A 178 -10.82 -10.50 -16.48
C SER A 178 -10.60 -9.01 -16.21
N GLN A 179 -11.06 -8.52 -15.05
CA GLN A 179 -10.82 -7.13 -14.66
C GLN A 179 -9.33 -6.82 -14.65
N PHE A 180 -8.52 -7.65 -13.98
CA PHE A 180 -7.09 -7.40 -13.87
C PHE A 180 -6.35 -7.57 -15.19
N ARG A 181 -6.64 -8.60 -15.98
CA ARG A 181 -5.96 -8.85 -17.26
C ARG A 181 -6.27 -7.78 -18.30
N GLU A 182 -7.53 -7.37 -18.41
CA GLU A 182 -7.96 -6.45 -19.46
C GLU A 182 -7.75 -4.98 -19.09
N ARG A 183 -8.00 -4.63 -17.85
CA ARG A 183 -8.05 -3.24 -17.37
C ARG A 183 -7.14 -2.94 -16.18
N GLY A 184 -6.51 -3.96 -15.59
CA GLY A 184 -5.70 -3.79 -14.39
C GLY A 184 -6.51 -3.24 -13.23
N LEU A 185 -6.10 -2.10 -12.73
CA LEU A 185 -6.74 -1.40 -11.61
C LEU A 185 -8.01 -0.62 -12.01
N TYR A 186 -8.19 -0.31 -13.31
CA TYR A 186 -9.16 0.69 -13.75
C TYR A 186 -10.49 0.07 -14.16
N PHE A 187 -11.60 0.74 -13.77
CA PHE A 187 -12.93 0.29 -14.15
C PHE A 187 -13.25 0.58 -15.62
N ASP A 188 -14.20 -0.18 -16.17
CA ASP A 188 -14.73 0.08 -17.49
C ASP A 188 -15.81 1.16 -17.43
N ALA A 189 -15.49 2.35 -17.93
CA ALA A 189 -16.42 3.48 -17.96
C ALA A 189 -17.70 3.19 -18.78
N ASN A 190 -17.63 2.30 -19.78
CA ASN A 190 -18.77 1.93 -20.60
C ASN A 190 -19.61 0.80 -19.99
N GLY A 191 -18.97 -0.06 -19.17
CA GLY A 191 -19.59 -1.24 -18.59
C GLY A 191 -20.13 -1.07 -17.19
N SER A 192 -19.87 0.02 -16.51
CA SER A 192 -20.30 0.29 -15.14
C SER A 192 -19.86 -0.75 -14.11
N GLN A 193 -18.85 -1.56 -14.42
CA GLN A 193 -18.34 -2.59 -13.51
C GLN A 193 -17.26 -2.02 -12.62
N PRO A 194 -17.33 -2.23 -11.29
CA PRO A 194 -16.30 -1.77 -10.38
C PRO A 194 -14.98 -2.53 -10.57
N SER A 195 -13.87 -1.87 -10.19
CA SER A 195 -12.55 -2.51 -10.17
C SER A 195 -12.46 -3.58 -9.08
N PHE A 196 -13.02 -3.28 -7.91
CA PHE A 196 -13.10 -4.18 -6.75
C PHE A 196 -14.52 -4.27 -6.23
N THR A 197 -14.91 -5.46 -5.80
CA THR A 197 -16.24 -5.79 -5.26
C THR A 197 -16.14 -6.52 -3.93
N ASP A 198 -17.25 -6.64 -3.23
CA ASP A 198 -17.40 -7.50 -2.07
C ASP A 198 -16.37 -7.22 -0.96
N ALA A 199 -16.15 -5.96 -0.67
CA ALA A 199 -15.29 -5.58 0.45
C ALA A 199 -15.92 -6.06 1.76
N ALA A 200 -15.23 -6.95 2.47
CA ALA A 200 -15.72 -7.56 3.69
C ALA A 200 -14.82 -7.31 4.89
N GLY A 201 -13.53 -7.26 4.67
CA GLY A 201 -12.53 -7.11 5.71
C GLY A 201 -12.01 -5.68 5.84
N ALA A 202 -11.13 -5.50 6.81
CA ALA A 202 -10.40 -4.26 7.04
C ALA A 202 -9.01 -4.28 6.45
N VAL A 203 -8.50 -3.10 6.05
CA VAL A 203 -7.08 -2.89 5.81
C VAL A 203 -6.53 -2.07 6.96
N ARG A 204 -5.53 -2.60 7.64
CA ARG A 204 -4.91 -1.96 8.81
C ARG A 204 -3.41 -1.83 8.62
N VAL A 205 -2.92 -0.65 8.90
CA VAL A 205 -1.49 -0.34 8.96
C VAL A 205 -1.18 0.00 10.42
N GLU A 206 -0.52 -0.91 11.10
CA GLU A 206 -0.25 -0.78 12.54
C GLU A 206 0.90 0.20 12.82
N GLN A 207 0.95 0.69 14.05
CA GLN A 207 2.01 1.57 14.49
C GLN A 207 3.38 0.91 14.29
N GLY A 208 4.32 1.64 13.68
CA GLY A 208 5.66 1.15 13.33
C GLY A 208 5.79 0.66 11.89
N ALA A 209 4.71 0.25 11.24
CA ALA A 209 4.73 -0.16 9.82
C ALA A 209 5.14 1.00 8.90
N LEU A 210 5.87 0.67 7.83
CA LEU A 210 6.25 1.60 6.79
C LEU A 210 5.83 1.09 5.42
N LEU A 211 4.92 1.81 4.77
CA LEU A 211 4.56 1.61 3.37
C LEU A 211 5.17 2.74 2.56
N GLN A 212 6.12 2.41 1.69
CA GLN A 212 6.88 3.41 0.95
C GLN A 212 6.90 3.09 -0.54
N THR A 213 6.64 4.11 -1.35
CA THR A 213 6.85 4.03 -2.80
C THR A 213 8.24 4.56 -3.17
N ALA A 214 8.76 4.09 -4.29
CA ALA A 214 10.05 4.51 -4.82
C ALA A 214 10.07 6.02 -5.10
N ASN A 215 11.25 6.62 -5.00
CA ASN A 215 11.46 7.99 -5.44
C ASN A 215 11.16 8.12 -6.95
N PRO A 216 10.61 9.24 -7.40
CA PRO A 216 10.45 9.51 -8.82
C PRO A 216 11.79 9.46 -9.55
N ALA A 217 11.80 8.98 -10.79
CA ALA A 217 12.99 8.86 -11.61
C ALA A 217 13.64 10.22 -11.96
N SER A 218 12.87 11.31 -11.90
CA SER A 218 13.34 12.67 -12.17
C SER A 218 12.50 13.71 -11.43
N SER A 219 12.94 14.96 -11.44
CA SER A 219 12.20 16.09 -10.84
C SER A 219 10.85 16.36 -11.50
N THR A 220 10.66 15.92 -12.75
CA THR A 220 9.43 16.09 -13.52
C THR A 220 8.56 14.84 -13.56
N ALA A 221 9.07 13.68 -13.11
CA ALA A 221 8.32 12.44 -13.07
C ALA A 221 7.34 12.42 -11.89
N ALA A 222 6.19 11.79 -12.10
CA ALA A 222 5.25 11.49 -11.02
C ALA A 222 5.79 10.39 -10.11
N GLY A 223 5.45 10.45 -8.83
CA GLY A 223 5.69 9.39 -7.86
C GLY A 223 4.67 8.26 -7.96
N GLY A 224 4.87 7.25 -7.13
CA GLY A 224 3.98 6.11 -7.01
C GLY A 224 2.74 6.40 -6.16
N TYR A 225 1.90 5.38 -5.98
CA TYR A 225 0.71 5.48 -5.15
C TYR A 225 0.58 4.30 -4.19
N VAL A 226 -0.10 4.57 -3.08
CA VAL A 226 -0.59 3.58 -2.13
C VAL A 226 -2.11 3.71 -2.06
N LEU A 227 -2.83 2.66 -2.42
CA LEU A 227 -4.29 2.57 -2.29
C LEU A 227 -4.64 1.50 -1.26
N LEU A 228 -5.36 1.89 -0.21
CA LEU A 228 -5.89 1.00 0.81
C LEU A 228 -7.41 1.00 0.73
N LEU A 229 -7.99 -0.15 0.40
CA LEU A 229 -9.41 -0.31 0.09
C LEU A 229 -10.01 -1.43 0.94
N GLY A 230 -11.11 -1.17 1.63
CA GLY A 230 -11.75 -2.19 2.45
C GLY A 230 -13.12 -1.73 2.98
N SER A 231 -13.79 -2.58 3.76
CA SER A 231 -14.99 -2.14 4.49
C SER A 231 -14.63 -1.16 5.61
N GLU A 232 -13.41 -1.27 6.11
CA GLU A 232 -12.78 -0.39 7.08
C GLU A 232 -11.31 -0.21 6.72
N VAL A 233 -10.77 0.99 6.87
CA VAL A 233 -9.36 1.28 6.61
C VAL A 233 -8.80 2.12 7.75
N GLU A 234 -7.72 1.63 8.35
CA GLU A 234 -7.02 2.30 9.44
C GLU A 234 -5.53 2.43 9.13
N ASN A 235 -4.98 3.61 9.37
CA ASN A 235 -3.55 3.84 9.31
C ASN A 235 -3.03 4.46 10.62
N ALA A 236 -2.32 3.66 11.40
CA ALA A 236 -1.57 4.09 12.57
C ALA A 236 -0.04 4.06 12.33
N GLY A 237 0.38 3.62 11.14
CA GLY A 237 1.78 3.57 10.72
C GLY A 237 2.19 4.77 9.88
N GLN A 238 3.12 4.53 8.97
CA GLN A 238 3.64 5.56 8.07
C GLN A 238 3.48 5.14 6.61
N ILE A 239 2.90 6.05 5.82
CA ILE A 239 2.81 5.93 4.36
C ILE A 239 3.62 7.07 3.76
N VAL A 240 4.59 6.73 2.90
CA VAL A 240 5.49 7.69 2.25
C VAL A 240 5.40 7.51 0.74
N THR A 241 4.84 8.51 0.07
CA THR A 241 4.65 8.50 -1.38
C THR A 241 5.26 9.76 -2.00
N PRO A 242 6.58 9.80 -2.22
CA PRO A 242 7.26 11.00 -2.74
C PRO A 242 6.67 11.41 -4.09
N LYS A 243 6.16 12.65 -4.19
CA LYS A 243 5.43 13.18 -5.37
C LYS A 243 4.31 12.28 -5.89
N GLY A 244 3.75 11.48 -5.01
CA GLY A 244 2.74 10.47 -5.32
C GLY A 244 1.44 10.71 -4.59
N GLN A 245 0.70 9.63 -4.38
CA GLN A 245 -0.63 9.64 -3.79
C GLN A 245 -0.77 8.55 -2.74
N ALA A 246 -1.40 8.89 -1.62
CA ALA A 246 -1.91 7.92 -0.66
C ALA A 246 -3.44 8.10 -0.57
N THR A 247 -4.19 7.00 -0.78
CA THR A 247 -5.65 6.99 -0.70
C THR A 247 -6.11 5.88 0.22
N LEU A 248 -6.94 6.24 1.18
CA LEU A 248 -7.63 5.32 2.07
C LEU A 248 -9.12 5.45 1.79
N ALA A 249 -9.76 4.36 1.38
CA ALA A 249 -11.18 4.37 1.04
C ALA A 249 -11.92 3.19 1.67
N ALA A 250 -12.99 3.49 2.42
CA ALA A 250 -13.88 2.51 3.00
C ALA A 250 -15.20 2.45 2.23
N GLY A 251 -15.65 1.27 1.87
CA GLY A 251 -16.87 1.03 1.09
C GLY A 251 -17.08 -0.44 0.79
N ASP A 252 -18.13 -0.76 0.02
CA ASP A 252 -18.45 -2.13 -0.38
C ASP A 252 -17.87 -2.49 -1.74
N SER A 253 -17.75 -1.52 -2.64
CA SER A 253 -17.11 -1.66 -3.95
C SER A 253 -16.42 -0.36 -4.37
N PHE A 254 -15.45 -0.49 -5.27
CA PHE A 254 -14.58 0.62 -5.66
C PHE A 254 -14.46 0.69 -7.18
N TYR A 255 -14.63 1.90 -7.69
CA TYR A 255 -14.41 2.28 -9.08
C TYR A 255 -13.16 3.14 -9.12
N ILE A 256 -12.15 2.73 -9.86
CA ILE A 256 -10.87 3.43 -9.93
C ILE A 256 -10.64 3.84 -11.37
N ARG A 257 -10.34 5.12 -11.57
CA ARG A 257 -9.92 5.65 -12.87
C ARG A 257 -8.63 6.46 -12.73
N ARG A 258 -7.94 6.65 -13.82
CA ARG A 258 -6.80 7.57 -13.83
C ARG A 258 -7.29 8.98 -13.54
N GLY A 259 -6.60 9.67 -12.66
CA GLY A 259 -6.89 11.07 -12.36
C GLY A 259 -6.72 11.91 -13.62
N VAL A 260 -7.62 12.87 -13.79
CA VAL A 260 -7.54 13.86 -14.88
C VAL A 260 -6.56 14.93 -14.46
N GLY A 261 -5.26 14.74 -14.77
CA GLY A 261 -4.31 15.82 -14.67
C GLY A 261 -4.68 16.92 -15.68
N THR A 262 -4.67 18.17 -15.28
CA THR A 262 -4.75 19.26 -16.22
C THR A 262 -3.44 19.31 -16.99
N ASP A 263 -3.46 18.89 -18.24
CA ASP A 263 -2.28 18.88 -19.13
C ASP A 263 -1.63 20.27 -19.31
N GLY A 264 -2.31 21.33 -18.90
CA GLY A 264 -1.79 22.69 -18.89
C GLY A 264 -1.07 23.11 -17.61
N ASN A 265 -1.08 22.30 -16.54
CA ASN A 265 -0.41 22.66 -15.30
C ASN A 265 0.93 21.92 -15.15
N LEU A 266 1.99 22.47 -15.70
CA LEU A 266 3.36 21.97 -15.61
C LEU A 266 3.87 21.75 -14.16
N ARG A 267 3.12 22.17 -13.15
CA ARG A 267 3.48 22.01 -11.74
C ARG A 267 2.87 20.75 -11.11
N SER A 268 1.85 20.17 -11.71
CA SER A 268 1.24 18.93 -11.23
C SER A 268 1.82 17.75 -12.01
N THR A 269 2.79 17.08 -11.44
CA THR A 269 3.43 15.90 -12.04
C THR A 269 2.69 14.61 -11.74
N THR A 270 1.70 14.62 -10.84
CA THR A 270 0.96 13.45 -10.41
C THR A 270 -0.40 13.42 -11.05
N ARG A 271 -0.64 12.47 -11.94
CA ARG A 271 -1.99 12.21 -12.46
C ARG A 271 -2.88 11.55 -11.42
N GLY A 272 -2.29 10.78 -10.50
CA GLY A 272 -3.00 10.09 -9.43
C GLY A 272 -4.05 9.11 -9.91
N ASN A 273 -4.84 8.64 -8.97
CA ASN A 273 -6.01 7.80 -9.21
C ASN A 273 -7.20 8.44 -8.52
N GLU A 274 -8.34 8.47 -9.19
CA GLU A 274 -9.60 8.83 -8.56
C GLU A 274 -10.32 7.56 -8.13
N VAL A 275 -10.69 7.49 -6.87
CA VAL A 275 -11.38 6.36 -6.28
C VAL A 275 -12.79 6.77 -5.91
N PHE A 276 -13.77 6.12 -6.51
CA PHE A 276 -15.18 6.26 -6.17
C PHE A 276 -15.62 5.00 -5.45
N ARG A 277 -16.33 5.15 -4.36
CA ARG A 277 -16.85 4.03 -3.59
C ARG A 277 -18.38 3.95 -3.65
N ARG A 278 -18.91 2.75 -3.57
CA ARG A 278 -20.32 2.49 -3.37
C ARG A 278 -20.49 1.73 -2.06
N GLY A 279 -21.54 2.06 -1.31
CA GLY A 279 -21.78 1.47 0.00
C GLY A 279 -20.81 2.00 1.07
N GLY A 280 -20.80 1.33 2.20
CA GLY A 280 -20.06 1.70 3.39
C GLY A 280 -20.90 2.55 4.36
N ARG A 281 -20.66 2.33 5.63
CA ARG A 281 -21.31 3.04 6.75
C ARG A 281 -20.50 4.26 7.15
#